data_420048fe882b6487236be1ab32ab85ee
#
_entry.id   420048fe882b6487236be1ab32ab85ee
#
_cell.length_a   1.000
_cell.length_b   1.000
_cell.length_c   1.000
_cell.angle_alpha   90.00
_cell.angle_beta   90.00
_cell.angle_gamma   90.00
#
_symmetry.space_group_name_H-M   'P 1'
#
loop_
_entity.id
_entity.type
_entity.pdbx_description
1 polymer ?
#
loop_
_entity_poly.entity_id
_entity_poly.type
_entity_poly.pdbx_seq_one_letter_code
_entity_poly.pdbx_strand_id
1 'polypeptide(L)'
;MDFEAFRRNGYFEIEFSQKSRLNDIQRSIESVFPCWPTEWHTQRACQDDHIALVKKAQDELARTDLVTTLVDGELNALLPLLGPDIDIQSIPLLRISRPSHESDFVDWHRDSFYGNLPHELNLWFPVYPLRPGAGLMLVEGSHVVPSRNIRVVSDDNEFRKTIEKGSVVNKLGYAYSPKTDDAISNKDPRQIKLIAPPWGHGVVFFGCMVHRAQNQSDETRLSIDARLRNAYTRTETNPGYYKALCRGIVDNCSQQFLTYT
;
A
#
# COMPACT_ATOMS: atom_id res chain seq x y z
N MET A 1 5.48 20.57 4.51
CA MET A 1 4.61 19.99 3.46
C MET A 1 3.91 21.13 2.72
N ASP A 2 3.88 21.08 1.39
CA ASP A 2 3.08 21.99 0.55
C ASP A 2 1.67 21.36 0.35
N PHE A 3 0.70 21.84 1.14
CA PHE A 3 -0.68 21.35 1.10
C PHE A 3 -1.38 21.64 -0.23
N GLU A 4 -1.06 22.75 -0.88
CA GLU A 4 -1.67 23.10 -2.17
C GLU A 4 -1.16 22.17 -3.28
N ALA A 5 0.14 21.83 -3.25
CA ALA A 5 0.69 20.83 -4.15
C ALA A 5 0.07 19.45 -3.91
N PHE A 6 -0.10 19.04 -2.65
CA PHE A 6 -0.77 17.77 -2.32
C PHE A 6 -2.23 17.74 -2.80
N ARG A 7 -3.00 18.79 -2.55
CA ARG A 7 -4.39 18.88 -3.04
C ARG A 7 -4.50 18.85 -4.55
N ARG A 8 -3.53 19.45 -5.26
CA ARG A 8 -3.52 19.48 -6.73
C ARG A 8 -3.04 18.15 -7.33
N ASN A 9 -1.95 17.61 -6.83
CA ASN A 9 -1.26 16.47 -7.41
C ASN A 9 -1.79 15.12 -6.89
N GLY A 10 -2.29 15.10 -5.63
CA GLY A 10 -2.84 13.92 -4.98
C GLY A 10 -1.81 13.09 -4.22
N TYR A 11 -0.54 13.47 -4.24
CA TYR A 11 0.55 12.78 -3.53
C TYR A 11 1.64 13.75 -3.08
N PHE A 12 2.46 13.29 -2.13
CA PHE A 12 3.72 13.95 -1.74
C PHE A 12 4.71 12.91 -1.21
N GLU A 13 5.99 13.27 -1.21
CA GLU A 13 7.06 12.45 -0.66
C GLU A 13 7.32 12.84 0.80
N ILE A 14 7.62 11.83 1.63
CA ILE A 14 8.10 12.02 3.00
C ILE A 14 9.47 11.37 3.15
N GLU A 15 10.35 11.97 3.92
CA GLU A 15 11.59 11.36 4.38
C GLU A 15 11.37 10.75 5.75
N PHE A 16 11.73 9.49 5.94
CA PHE A 16 11.62 8.82 7.24
C PHE A 16 12.69 9.35 8.21
N SER A 17 12.24 9.85 9.34
CA SER A 17 13.09 10.39 10.40
C SER A 17 14.00 9.33 11.04
N GLN A 18 13.53 8.08 11.07
CA GLN A 18 14.21 6.96 11.71
C GLN A 18 14.59 5.86 10.70
N LYS A 19 15.60 6.16 9.87
CA LYS A 19 16.06 5.20 8.84
C LYS A 19 16.58 3.87 9.42
N SER A 20 16.99 3.83 10.69
CA SER A 20 17.36 2.58 11.36
C SER A 20 16.20 1.56 11.40
N ARG A 21 14.95 2.03 11.50
CA ARG A 21 13.77 1.15 11.47
C ARG A 21 13.54 0.50 10.10
N LEU A 22 13.95 1.15 9.02
CA LEU A 22 13.96 0.52 7.70
C LEU A 22 14.97 -0.63 7.64
N ASN A 23 16.13 -0.50 8.28
CA ASN A 23 17.09 -1.60 8.38
C ASN A 23 16.52 -2.77 9.19
N ASP A 24 15.69 -2.51 10.21
CA ASP A 24 15.02 -3.58 10.96
C ASP A 24 13.98 -4.31 10.09
N ILE A 25 13.23 -3.57 9.27
CA ILE A 25 12.31 -4.15 8.28
C ILE A 25 13.09 -4.99 7.26
N GLN A 26 14.20 -4.49 6.73
CA GLN A 26 15.07 -5.25 5.82
C GLN A 26 15.53 -6.56 6.45
N ARG A 27 16.09 -6.53 7.67
CA ARG A 27 16.55 -7.72 8.40
C ARG A 27 15.42 -8.72 8.64
N SER A 28 14.23 -8.24 8.97
CA SER A 28 13.04 -9.10 9.15
C SER A 28 12.71 -9.83 7.84
N ILE A 29 12.72 -9.15 6.71
CA ILE A 29 12.48 -9.74 5.39
C ILE A 29 13.62 -10.70 5.01
N GLU A 30 14.87 -10.30 5.17
CA GLU A 30 16.06 -11.11 4.88
C GLU A 30 16.07 -12.45 5.64
N SER A 31 15.56 -12.47 6.87
CA SER A 31 15.46 -13.69 7.67
C SER A 31 14.56 -14.78 7.06
N VAL A 32 13.70 -14.39 6.13
CA VAL A 32 12.71 -15.27 5.48
C VAL A 32 13.18 -15.74 4.10
N PHE A 33 14.01 -14.94 3.43
CA PHE A 33 14.46 -15.21 2.07
C PHE A 33 15.59 -16.25 2.05
N PRO A 34 15.61 -17.15 1.05
CA PRO A 34 16.71 -18.12 0.87
C PRO A 34 17.95 -17.51 0.19
N CYS A 35 17.86 -16.26 -0.30
CA CYS A 35 18.91 -15.51 -0.98
C CYS A 35 18.76 -14.02 -0.65
N TRP A 36 19.60 -13.17 -1.22
CA TRP A 36 19.43 -11.73 -1.11
C TRP A 36 18.08 -11.31 -1.74
N PRO A 37 17.19 -10.58 -1.04
CA PRO A 37 15.81 -10.35 -1.49
C PRO A 37 15.68 -9.70 -2.88
N THR A 38 16.60 -8.78 -3.25
CA THR A 38 16.55 -8.17 -4.58
C THR A 38 17.01 -9.11 -5.70
N GLU A 39 17.62 -10.25 -5.37
CA GLU A 39 18.06 -11.30 -6.30
C GLU A 39 17.06 -12.47 -6.40
N TRP A 40 15.90 -12.38 -5.75
CA TRP A 40 14.92 -13.47 -5.71
C TRP A 40 14.52 -14.00 -7.09
N HIS A 41 14.45 -13.15 -8.10
CA HIS A 41 14.15 -13.55 -9.48
C HIS A 41 15.17 -14.56 -10.05
N THR A 42 16.42 -14.55 -9.56
CA THR A 42 17.47 -15.47 -10.04
C THR A 42 17.21 -16.93 -9.65
N GLN A 43 16.40 -17.15 -8.62
CA GLN A 43 16.03 -18.49 -8.15
C GLN A 43 15.08 -19.22 -9.10
N ARG A 44 14.51 -18.51 -10.11
CA ARG A 44 13.57 -19.08 -11.09
C ARG A 44 12.41 -19.82 -10.43
N ALA A 45 12.02 -19.37 -9.24
CA ALA A 45 10.92 -19.97 -8.48
C ALA A 45 9.64 -19.97 -9.30
N CYS A 46 8.87 -21.04 -9.20
CA CYS A 46 7.53 -21.09 -9.80
C CYS A 46 6.60 -20.07 -9.11
N GLN A 47 5.41 -19.86 -9.67
CA GLN A 47 4.46 -18.89 -9.11
C GLN A 47 4.01 -19.27 -7.69
N ASP A 48 3.80 -20.57 -7.42
CA ASP A 48 3.36 -21.04 -6.12
C ASP A 48 4.44 -20.82 -5.05
N ASP A 49 5.72 -21.09 -5.37
CA ASP A 49 6.85 -20.83 -4.48
C ASP A 49 7.00 -19.32 -4.20
N HIS A 50 6.79 -18.49 -5.22
CA HIS A 50 6.79 -17.04 -5.06
C HIS A 50 5.67 -16.59 -4.11
N ILE A 51 4.43 -17.06 -4.31
CA ILE A 51 3.29 -16.72 -3.44
C ILE A 51 3.55 -17.19 -2.00
N ALA A 52 4.09 -18.39 -1.82
CA ALA A 52 4.43 -18.93 -0.51
C ALA A 52 5.47 -18.07 0.21
N LEU A 53 6.50 -17.60 -0.51
CA LEU A 53 7.51 -16.72 0.04
C LEU A 53 6.93 -15.34 0.42
N VAL A 54 6.14 -14.72 -0.48
CA VAL A 54 5.47 -13.44 -0.21
C VAL A 54 4.64 -13.54 1.07
N LYS A 55 3.86 -14.61 1.19
CA LYS A 55 3.05 -14.84 2.38
C LYS A 55 3.89 -14.98 3.65
N LYS A 56 4.94 -15.79 3.61
CA LYS A 56 5.84 -15.98 4.76
C LYS A 56 6.50 -14.68 5.20
N ALA A 57 6.96 -13.85 4.25
CA ALA A 57 7.54 -12.55 4.55
C ALA A 57 6.50 -11.56 5.06
N GLN A 58 5.27 -11.61 4.55
CA GLN A 58 4.14 -10.82 5.02
C GLN A 58 3.75 -11.16 6.46
N ASP A 59 3.68 -12.46 6.79
CA ASP A 59 3.36 -12.94 8.12
C ASP A 59 4.46 -12.52 9.14
N GLU A 60 5.73 -12.54 8.72
CA GLU A 60 6.85 -12.07 9.56
C GLU A 60 6.79 -10.56 9.82
N LEU A 61 6.51 -9.74 8.82
CA LEU A 61 6.31 -8.30 9.00
C LEU A 61 5.12 -7.99 9.91
N ALA A 62 4.03 -8.72 9.77
CA ALA A 62 2.85 -8.59 10.64
C ALA A 62 3.18 -8.95 12.09
N ARG A 63 3.98 -10.00 12.30
CA ARG A 63 4.40 -10.46 13.63
C ARG A 63 5.28 -9.45 14.36
N THR A 64 6.18 -8.78 13.64
CA THR A 64 7.16 -7.85 14.21
C THR A 64 6.63 -6.44 14.40
N ASP A 65 5.54 -6.10 13.73
CA ASP A 65 4.89 -4.76 13.75
C ASP A 65 5.83 -3.57 13.44
N LEU A 66 6.93 -3.85 12.75
CA LEU A 66 7.96 -2.86 12.45
C LEU A 66 7.46 -1.72 11.56
N VAL A 67 6.51 -2.00 10.66
CA VAL A 67 5.95 -0.97 9.77
C VAL A 67 5.13 0.04 10.57
N THR A 68 4.29 -0.40 11.52
CA THR A 68 3.57 0.52 12.41
C THR A 68 4.53 1.40 13.20
N THR A 69 5.60 0.81 13.71
CA THR A 69 6.63 1.53 14.46
C THR A 69 7.38 2.55 13.60
N LEU A 70 7.63 2.24 12.31
CA LEU A 70 8.20 3.21 11.37
C LEU A 70 7.25 4.39 11.14
N VAL A 71 5.96 4.10 10.87
CA VAL A 71 4.95 5.11 10.57
C VAL A 71 4.62 5.99 11.77
N ASP A 72 4.65 5.44 12.99
CA ASP A 72 4.52 6.21 14.23
C ASP A 72 5.59 7.30 14.35
N GLY A 73 6.79 7.05 13.85
CA GLY A 73 7.85 8.06 13.78
C GLY A 73 7.52 9.28 12.91
N GLU A 74 6.53 9.17 12.02
CA GLU A 74 6.20 10.18 11.00
C GLU A 74 4.87 10.90 11.29
N LEU A 75 4.34 10.82 12.50
CA LEU A 75 3.07 11.44 12.91
C LEU A 75 3.02 12.94 12.60
N ASN A 76 4.13 13.67 12.73
CA ASN A 76 4.18 15.10 12.41
C ASN A 76 3.80 15.41 10.95
N ALA A 77 4.05 14.49 10.02
CA ALA A 77 3.64 14.64 8.63
C ALA A 77 2.18 14.21 8.40
N LEU A 78 1.65 13.30 9.22
CA LEU A 78 0.33 12.68 9.06
C LEU A 78 -0.78 13.44 9.82
N LEU A 79 -0.49 13.98 11.01
CA LEU A 79 -1.45 14.72 11.84
C LEU A 79 -2.17 15.85 11.11
N PRO A 80 -1.50 16.69 10.29
CA PRO A 80 -2.18 17.75 9.56
C PRO A 80 -3.17 17.27 8.51
N LEU A 81 -3.05 16.01 8.06
CA LEU A 81 -3.90 15.41 7.03
C LEU A 81 -5.06 14.61 7.63
N LEU A 82 -4.81 13.88 8.71
CA LEU A 82 -5.72 12.88 9.26
C LEU A 82 -6.27 13.27 10.64
N GLY A 83 -5.75 14.35 11.25
CA GLY A 83 -6.08 14.69 12.63
C GLY A 83 -5.36 13.80 13.65
N PRO A 84 -5.66 13.96 14.96
CA PRO A 84 -4.95 13.27 16.04
C PRO A 84 -5.37 11.80 16.23
N ASP A 85 -6.48 11.39 15.67
CA ASP A 85 -7.04 10.04 15.82
C ASP A 85 -6.83 9.27 14.51
N ILE A 86 -5.71 8.54 14.43
CA ILE A 86 -5.27 7.86 13.22
C ILE A 86 -5.31 6.34 13.42
N ASP A 87 -5.93 5.66 12.47
CA ASP A 87 -5.82 4.22 12.30
C ASP A 87 -4.84 3.88 11.18
N ILE A 88 -4.12 2.78 11.37
CA ILE A 88 -3.27 2.16 10.36
C ILE A 88 -3.78 0.75 10.03
N GLN A 89 -3.60 0.31 8.80
CA GLN A 89 -3.85 -1.06 8.39
C GLN A 89 -3.06 -2.04 9.28
N SER A 90 -3.76 -3.00 9.88
CA SER A 90 -3.17 -3.94 10.85
C SER A 90 -2.07 -4.81 10.24
N ILE A 91 -2.22 -5.16 8.97
CA ILE A 91 -1.27 -5.96 8.21
C ILE A 91 -0.89 -5.17 6.95
N PRO A 92 0.21 -4.39 6.98
CA PRO A 92 0.71 -3.70 5.80
C PRO A 92 1.04 -4.68 4.68
N LEU A 93 0.88 -4.28 3.43
CA LEU A 93 1.07 -5.17 2.28
C LEU A 93 2.52 -5.12 1.78
N LEU A 94 3.23 -6.24 1.88
CA LEU A 94 4.51 -6.42 1.22
C LEU A 94 4.29 -6.80 -0.25
N ARG A 95 4.88 -6.05 -1.15
CA ARG A 95 4.86 -6.29 -2.59
C ARG A 95 6.25 -6.71 -3.06
N ILE A 96 6.34 -7.90 -3.62
CA ILE A 96 7.57 -8.45 -4.20
C ILE A 96 7.32 -8.63 -5.69
N SER A 97 8.02 -7.86 -6.50
CA SER A 97 7.81 -7.82 -7.96
C SER A 97 9.09 -8.21 -8.67
N ARG A 98 9.08 -9.37 -9.31
CA ARG A 98 10.21 -9.88 -10.12
C ARG A 98 10.27 -9.14 -11.47
N PRO A 99 11.46 -8.95 -12.05
CA PRO A 99 11.60 -8.42 -13.40
C PRO A 99 10.79 -9.22 -14.42
N SER A 100 10.06 -8.53 -15.30
CA SER A 100 9.33 -9.14 -16.41
C SER A 100 8.25 -10.18 -16.03
N HIS A 101 7.78 -10.20 -14.77
CA HIS A 101 6.69 -11.07 -14.30
C HIS A 101 5.43 -10.23 -14.11
N GLU A 102 4.60 -10.16 -15.14
CA GLU A 102 3.34 -9.37 -15.11
C GLU A 102 2.36 -9.84 -14.02
N SER A 103 2.39 -11.13 -13.66
CA SER A 103 1.57 -11.69 -12.59
C SER A 103 1.88 -11.13 -11.19
N ASP A 104 3.03 -10.48 -11.02
CA ASP A 104 3.43 -9.89 -9.74
C ASP A 104 2.88 -8.46 -9.58
N PHE A 105 2.15 -7.94 -10.56
CA PHE A 105 1.63 -6.57 -10.58
C PHE A 105 0.11 -6.55 -10.62
N VAL A 106 -0.44 -5.52 -9.99
CA VAL A 106 -1.81 -5.07 -10.25
C VAL A 106 -1.73 -3.97 -11.30
N ASP A 107 -2.47 -4.11 -12.40
CA ASP A 107 -2.56 -3.08 -13.44
C ASP A 107 -3.25 -1.81 -12.92
N TRP A 108 -3.41 -0.80 -13.76
CA TRP A 108 -4.02 0.46 -13.41
C TRP A 108 -5.33 0.29 -12.66
N HIS A 109 -5.41 0.84 -11.44
CA HIS A 109 -6.57 0.71 -10.57
C HIS A 109 -6.71 1.91 -9.62
N ARG A 110 -7.82 1.94 -8.91
CA ARG A 110 -8.04 2.74 -7.71
C ARG A 110 -8.27 1.77 -6.57
N ASP A 111 -7.68 1.98 -5.42
CA ASP A 111 -7.91 1.12 -4.26
C ASP A 111 -9.38 1.16 -3.80
N SER A 112 -10.07 2.28 -4.02
CA SER A 112 -11.51 2.37 -3.77
C SER A 112 -12.36 1.37 -4.56
N PHE A 113 -11.85 0.79 -5.66
CA PHE A 113 -12.51 -0.30 -6.37
C PHE A 113 -12.45 -1.64 -5.63
N TYR A 114 -11.56 -1.75 -4.67
CA TYR A 114 -11.38 -2.94 -3.85
C TYR A 114 -12.01 -2.80 -2.46
N GLY A 115 -12.92 -1.83 -2.28
CA GLY A 115 -13.64 -1.60 -1.03
C GLY A 115 -12.95 -0.67 -0.05
N ASN A 116 -11.83 -0.07 -0.44
CA ASN A 116 -11.15 0.92 0.37
C ASN A 116 -11.87 2.27 0.32
N LEU A 117 -11.65 3.07 1.37
CA LEU A 117 -12.29 4.38 1.48
C LEU A 117 -11.67 5.38 0.49
N PRO A 118 -12.48 6.24 -0.15
CA PRO A 118 -11.96 7.30 -1.02
C PRO A 118 -11.03 8.29 -0.30
N HIS A 119 -11.18 8.44 1.01
CA HIS A 119 -10.41 9.35 1.86
C HIS A 119 -9.23 8.68 2.57
N GLU A 120 -8.99 7.42 2.29
CA GLU A 120 -7.85 6.69 2.80
C GLU A 120 -6.58 7.21 2.14
N LEU A 121 -5.53 7.34 2.93
CA LEU A 121 -4.20 7.62 2.44
C LEU A 121 -3.39 6.34 2.40
N ASN A 122 -2.71 6.12 1.30
CA ASN A 122 -1.70 5.09 1.16
C ASN A 122 -0.33 5.69 1.46
N LEU A 123 0.47 4.99 2.25
CA LEU A 123 1.89 5.23 2.37
C LEU A 123 2.61 4.07 1.69
N TRP A 124 3.24 4.37 0.55
CA TRP A 124 4.05 3.42 -0.19
C TRP A 124 5.52 3.77 -0.05
N PHE A 125 6.37 2.77 0.20
CA PHE A 125 7.82 2.98 0.25
C PHE A 125 8.59 1.74 -0.21
N PRO A 126 9.77 1.95 -0.85
CA PRO A 126 10.66 0.86 -1.21
C PRO A 126 11.42 0.35 0.01
N VAL A 127 11.54 -0.96 0.13
CA VAL A 127 12.34 -1.61 1.19
C VAL A 127 13.83 -1.50 0.90
N TYR A 128 14.22 -1.64 -0.35
CA TYR A 128 15.59 -1.48 -0.86
C TYR A 128 15.67 -0.33 -1.85
N PRO A 129 16.87 0.22 -2.13
CA PRO A 129 17.03 1.24 -3.17
C PRO A 129 16.43 0.78 -4.50
N LEU A 130 15.66 1.65 -5.14
CA LEU A 130 15.06 1.35 -6.43
C LEU A 130 16.08 1.42 -7.56
N ARG A 131 16.00 0.48 -8.49
CA ARG A 131 16.71 0.53 -9.76
C ARG A 131 15.94 1.37 -10.79
N PRO A 132 16.61 1.94 -11.79
CA PRO A 132 15.94 2.65 -12.87
C PRO A 132 14.82 1.81 -13.51
N GLY A 133 13.67 2.41 -13.72
CA GLY A 133 12.49 1.74 -14.26
C GLY A 133 11.58 1.03 -13.22
N ALA A 134 12.00 0.98 -11.94
CA ALA A 134 11.19 0.48 -10.85
C ALA A 134 10.58 1.63 -10.04
N GLY A 135 9.31 1.47 -9.60
CA GLY A 135 8.64 2.47 -8.79
C GLY A 135 7.14 2.29 -8.71
N LEU A 136 6.47 3.36 -8.32
CA LEU A 136 5.02 3.51 -8.31
C LEU A 136 4.62 4.49 -9.42
N MET A 137 3.73 4.06 -10.32
CA MET A 137 3.16 4.96 -11.32
C MET A 137 1.86 5.55 -10.80
N LEU A 138 1.75 6.86 -10.85
CA LEU A 138 0.55 7.62 -10.48
C LEU A 138 0.06 8.43 -11.67
N VAL A 139 -1.26 8.59 -11.77
CA VAL A 139 -1.87 9.60 -12.66
C VAL A 139 -2.15 10.85 -11.81
N GLU A 140 -1.31 11.86 -11.97
CA GLU A 140 -1.35 13.10 -11.21
C GLU A 140 -2.72 13.78 -11.30
N GLY A 141 -3.28 14.20 -10.16
CA GLY A 141 -4.60 14.82 -10.08
C GLY A 141 -5.80 13.87 -10.24
N SER A 142 -5.59 12.58 -10.46
CA SER A 142 -6.70 11.63 -10.69
C SER A 142 -7.62 11.39 -9.48
N HIS A 143 -7.20 11.77 -8.28
CA HIS A 143 -8.00 11.68 -7.05
C HIS A 143 -9.24 12.61 -7.06
N VAL A 144 -9.21 13.71 -7.79
CA VAL A 144 -10.34 14.62 -7.96
C VAL A 144 -11.17 14.32 -9.21
N VAL A 145 -10.78 13.33 -10.01
CA VAL A 145 -11.53 12.89 -11.20
C VAL A 145 -12.55 11.85 -10.78
N PRO A 146 -13.87 12.12 -10.95
CA PRO A 146 -14.91 11.16 -10.57
C PRO A 146 -14.77 9.83 -11.33
N SER A 147 -15.04 8.73 -10.63
CA SER A 147 -15.18 7.42 -11.28
C SER A 147 -16.48 7.39 -12.08
N ARG A 148 -16.38 7.24 -13.39
CA ARG A 148 -17.52 7.15 -14.31
C ARG A 148 -17.41 5.89 -15.15
N ASN A 149 -18.58 5.31 -15.48
CA ASN A 149 -18.65 4.12 -16.31
C ASN A 149 -17.77 2.98 -15.77
N ILE A 150 -17.94 2.69 -14.47
CA ILE A 150 -17.21 1.60 -13.81
C ILE A 150 -17.67 0.29 -14.44
N ARG A 151 -16.72 -0.52 -14.88
CA ARG A 151 -16.95 -1.83 -15.49
C ARG A 151 -15.93 -2.85 -15.03
N VAL A 152 -16.34 -4.11 -14.99
CA VAL A 152 -15.48 -5.25 -14.70
C VAL A 152 -14.65 -5.55 -15.96
N VAL A 153 -13.35 -5.82 -15.78
CA VAL A 153 -12.39 -6.10 -16.88
C VAL A 153 -12.04 -7.57 -17.02
N SER A 154 -12.48 -8.42 -16.10
CA SER A 154 -12.30 -9.87 -16.17
C SER A 154 -13.59 -10.58 -15.78
N ASP A 155 -13.75 -11.83 -16.24
CA ASP A 155 -14.85 -12.67 -15.78
C ASP A 155 -14.72 -12.89 -14.26
N ASP A 156 -15.78 -12.54 -13.52
CA ASP A 156 -15.86 -12.72 -12.07
C ASP A 156 -15.62 -14.16 -11.64
N ASN A 157 -16.10 -15.12 -12.44
CA ASN A 157 -15.96 -16.54 -12.13
C ASN A 157 -14.52 -17.01 -12.36
N GLU A 158 -13.84 -16.54 -13.39
CA GLU A 158 -12.42 -16.85 -13.62
C GLU A 158 -11.56 -16.17 -12.57
N PHE A 159 -11.82 -14.90 -12.26
CA PHE A 159 -11.09 -14.19 -11.21
C PHE A 159 -11.24 -14.89 -9.85
N ARG A 160 -12.45 -15.31 -9.47
CA ARG A 160 -12.71 -16.04 -8.22
C ARG A 160 -12.04 -17.41 -8.17
N LYS A 161 -11.87 -18.08 -9.30
CA LYS A 161 -11.12 -19.35 -9.39
C LYS A 161 -9.62 -19.15 -9.19
N THR A 162 -9.06 -18.02 -9.63
CA THR A 162 -7.65 -17.68 -9.45
C THR A 162 -7.33 -17.19 -8.03
N ILE A 163 -8.34 -16.71 -7.29
CA ILE A 163 -8.21 -16.38 -5.86
C ILE A 163 -8.45 -17.67 -5.06
N GLU A 164 -7.44 -18.55 -5.02
CA GLU A 164 -7.53 -19.77 -4.23
C GLU A 164 -7.76 -19.51 -2.74
N LYS A 165 -8.51 -20.43 -2.11
CA LYS A 165 -8.66 -20.49 -0.66
C LYS A 165 -7.28 -20.46 0.01
N GLY A 166 -6.99 -19.37 0.73
CA GLY A 166 -5.71 -19.22 1.44
C GLY A 166 -4.72 -18.24 0.81
N SER A 167 -4.99 -17.67 -0.38
CA SER A 167 -4.21 -16.56 -0.92
C SER A 167 -4.29 -15.35 0.03
N VAL A 168 -3.28 -14.47 0.02
CA VAL A 168 -3.28 -13.25 0.82
C VAL A 168 -4.54 -12.43 0.54
N VAL A 169 -4.94 -12.31 -0.73
CA VAL A 169 -6.16 -11.60 -1.15
C VAL A 169 -7.41 -12.24 -0.57
N ASN A 170 -7.52 -13.58 -0.58
CA ASN A 170 -8.66 -14.30 -0.01
C ASN A 170 -8.71 -14.17 1.53
N LYS A 171 -7.57 -14.28 2.20
CA LYS A 171 -7.49 -14.14 3.68
C LYS A 171 -7.83 -12.73 4.17
N LEU A 172 -7.55 -11.71 3.35
CA LEU A 172 -7.89 -10.32 3.63
C LEU A 172 -9.34 -9.99 3.28
N GLY A 173 -10.11 -10.94 2.73
CA GLY A 173 -11.51 -10.75 2.35
C GLY A 173 -11.71 -9.91 1.07
N TYR A 174 -10.64 -9.67 0.31
CA TYR A 174 -10.70 -8.88 -0.94
C TYR A 174 -10.90 -9.80 -2.14
N ALA A 175 -12.11 -10.24 -2.36
CA ALA A 175 -12.50 -10.97 -3.56
C ALA A 175 -13.26 -10.04 -4.53
N TYR A 176 -12.69 -8.90 -4.87
CA TYR A 176 -13.29 -7.98 -5.83
C TYR A 176 -12.71 -8.22 -7.22
N SER A 177 -13.61 -8.24 -8.22
CA SER A 177 -13.19 -8.30 -9.61
C SER A 177 -12.41 -7.06 -10.01
N PRO A 178 -11.35 -7.20 -10.81
CA PRO A 178 -10.65 -6.07 -11.38
C PRO A 178 -11.61 -5.13 -12.10
N LYS A 179 -11.52 -3.85 -11.79
CA LYS A 179 -12.40 -2.81 -12.34
C LYS A 179 -11.60 -1.76 -13.06
N THR A 180 -12.24 -1.16 -14.04
CA THR A 180 -11.75 0.03 -14.74
C THR A 180 -12.84 1.10 -14.79
N ASP A 181 -12.46 2.33 -15.05
CA ASP A 181 -13.35 3.45 -15.31
C ASP A 181 -12.81 4.32 -16.45
N ASP A 182 -13.53 5.39 -16.78
CA ASP A 182 -13.10 6.29 -17.85
C ASP A 182 -11.79 7.00 -17.54
N ALA A 183 -11.50 7.31 -16.27
CA ALA A 183 -10.24 7.95 -15.87
C ALA A 183 -9.04 7.02 -16.09
N ILE A 184 -9.22 5.71 -15.87
CA ILE A 184 -8.19 4.72 -16.17
C ILE A 184 -8.03 4.52 -17.67
N SER A 185 -9.15 4.40 -18.39
CA SER A 185 -9.15 4.11 -19.83
C SER A 185 -8.63 5.28 -20.68
N ASN A 186 -8.92 6.51 -20.26
CA ASN A 186 -8.60 7.75 -21.00
C ASN A 186 -7.54 8.60 -20.27
N LYS A 187 -6.69 7.98 -19.46
CA LYS A 187 -5.65 8.70 -18.71
C LYS A 187 -4.71 9.45 -19.64
N ASP A 188 -4.44 10.69 -19.31
CA ASP A 188 -3.52 11.55 -20.07
C ASP A 188 -2.07 11.09 -19.81
N PRO A 189 -1.32 10.68 -20.86
CA PRO A 189 0.07 10.28 -20.70
C PRO A 189 0.96 11.35 -20.04
N ARG A 190 0.63 12.64 -20.18
CA ARG A 190 1.39 13.75 -19.58
C ARG A 190 1.25 13.81 -18.05
N GLN A 191 0.14 13.28 -17.52
CA GLN A 191 -0.12 13.20 -16.08
C GLN A 191 0.44 11.94 -15.44
N ILE A 192 0.93 10.97 -16.23
CA ILE A 192 1.54 9.76 -15.72
C ILE A 192 2.94 10.08 -15.20
N LYS A 193 3.17 9.80 -13.92
CA LYS A 193 4.46 9.99 -13.25
C LYS A 193 4.97 8.66 -12.70
N LEU A 194 6.22 8.34 -12.97
CA LEU A 194 6.94 7.29 -12.25
C LEU A 194 7.56 7.91 -11.00
N ILE A 195 7.07 7.51 -9.85
CA ILE A 195 7.55 7.95 -8.56
C ILE A 195 8.52 6.90 -8.05
N ALA A 196 9.76 7.30 -7.88
CA ALA A 196 10.87 6.44 -7.45
C ALA A 196 11.66 7.14 -6.33
N PRO A 197 11.07 7.26 -5.12
CA PRO A 197 11.72 7.94 -4.02
C PRO A 197 13.03 7.23 -3.66
N PRO A 198 14.04 7.97 -3.20
CA PRO A 198 15.28 7.37 -2.74
C PRO A 198 15.01 6.50 -1.50
N TRP A 199 15.91 5.57 -1.22
CA TRP A 199 15.83 4.78 0.01
C TRP A 199 15.79 5.69 1.25
N GLY A 200 14.91 5.37 2.18
CA GLY A 200 14.65 6.23 3.33
C GLY A 200 13.52 7.24 3.13
N HIS A 201 12.85 7.17 1.98
CA HIS A 201 11.68 8.00 1.67
C HIS A 201 10.48 7.13 1.31
N GLY A 202 9.29 7.70 1.48
CA GLY A 202 8.02 7.13 1.07
C GLY A 202 7.15 8.13 0.34
N VAL A 203 6.06 7.65 -0.23
CA VAL A 203 5.06 8.46 -0.92
C VAL A 203 3.72 8.27 -0.23
N VAL A 204 3.11 9.38 0.18
CA VAL A 204 1.72 9.42 0.68
C VAL A 204 0.83 9.87 -0.46
N PHE A 205 -0.24 9.12 -0.73
CA PHE A 205 -1.19 9.46 -1.79
C PHE A 205 -2.61 9.00 -1.46
N PHE A 206 -3.61 9.61 -2.10
CA PHE A 206 -5.00 9.21 -1.90
C PHE A 206 -5.28 7.83 -2.50
N GLY A 207 -5.91 6.94 -1.74
CA GLY A 207 -6.30 5.60 -2.20
C GLY A 207 -7.23 5.58 -3.42
N CYS A 208 -7.92 6.68 -3.70
CA CYS A 208 -8.72 6.86 -4.91
C CYS A 208 -7.92 7.36 -6.13
N MET A 209 -6.62 7.59 -6.03
CA MET A 209 -5.79 7.88 -7.21
C MET A 209 -5.69 6.67 -8.14
N VAL A 210 -5.63 6.97 -9.43
CA VAL A 210 -5.30 5.96 -10.45
C VAL A 210 -3.81 5.68 -10.37
N HIS A 211 -3.46 4.43 -10.08
CA HIS A 211 -2.07 4.03 -9.91
C HIS A 211 -1.81 2.58 -10.33
N ARG A 212 -0.56 2.24 -10.47
CA ARG A 212 -0.05 0.87 -10.62
C ARG A 212 1.39 0.78 -10.15
N ALA A 213 1.82 -0.42 -9.78
CA ALA A 213 3.23 -0.70 -9.58
C ALA A 213 3.96 -0.91 -10.91
N GLN A 214 5.26 -0.62 -10.97
CA GLN A 214 6.12 -0.92 -12.12
C GLN A 214 7.46 -1.47 -11.66
N ASN A 215 7.95 -2.48 -12.37
CA ASN A 215 9.33 -2.97 -12.26
C ASN A 215 9.86 -3.39 -13.64
N GLN A 216 10.47 -2.45 -14.34
CA GLN A 216 11.18 -2.67 -15.60
C GLN A 216 12.71 -2.74 -15.39
N SER A 217 13.13 -2.91 -14.13
CA SER A 217 14.54 -3.08 -13.80
C SER A 217 14.96 -4.55 -13.93
N ASP A 218 16.23 -4.81 -13.68
CA ASP A 218 16.85 -6.12 -13.66
C ASP A 218 16.88 -6.81 -12.28
N GLU A 219 16.33 -6.14 -11.24
CA GLU A 219 16.28 -6.66 -9.88
C GLU A 219 14.84 -6.87 -9.38
N THR A 220 14.66 -7.78 -8.43
CA THR A 220 13.40 -7.91 -7.72
C THR A 220 13.17 -6.66 -6.86
N ARG A 221 12.03 -5.99 -7.06
CA ARG A 221 11.61 -4.85 -6.27
C ARG A 221 10.79 -5.31 -5.07
N LEU A 222 11.14 -4.81 -3.88
CA LEU A 222 10.36 -4.98 -2.67
C LEU A 222 9.86 -3.61 -2.21
N SER A 223 8.56 -3.51 -1.96
CA SER A 223 7.93 -2.30 -1.43
C SER A 223 6.82 -2.64 -0.44
N ILE A 224 6.48 -1.71 0.42
CA ILE A 224 5.41 -1.85 1.41
C ILE A 224 4.35 -0.79 1.15
N ASP A 225 3.08 -1.24 1.21
CA ASP A 225 1.89 -0.40 1.25
C ASP A 225 1.29 -0.46 2.65
N ALA A 226 1.14 0.69 3.30
CA ALA A 226 0.39 0.85 4.53
C ALA A 226 -0.76 1.82 4.30
N ARG A 227 -1.97 1.47 4.78
CA ARG A 227 -3.15 2.33 4.66
C ARG A 227 -3.44 3.03 5.95
N LEU A 228 -3.77 4.32 5.83
CA LEU A 228 -3.99 5.24 6.93
C LEU A 228 -5.33 5.94 6.77
N ARG A 229 -6.03 6.14 7.88
CA ARG A 229 -7.28 6.90 7.87
C ARG A 229 -7.46 7.67 9.18
N ASN A 230 -8.34 8.65 9.17
CA ASN A 230 -8.90 9.16 10.42
C ASN A 230 -9.77 8.09 11.07
N ALA A 231 -9.61 7.86 12.37
CA ALA A 231 -10.31 6.79 13.10
C ALA A 231 -11.84 6.93 13.09
N TYR A 232 -12.36 8.15 12.98
CA TYR A 232 -13.79 8.43 12.91
C TYR A 232 -14.38 8.34 11.51
N THR A 233 -13.56 8.06 10.50
CA THR A 233 -14.07 7.80 9.15
C THR A 233 -14.88 6.50 9.17
N ARG A 234 -16.16 6.62 8.85
CA ARG A 234 -17.06 5.45 8.78
C ARG A 234 -16.57 4.48 7.69
N THR A 235 -16.52 3.20 8.03
CA THR A 235 -16.06 2.15 7.13
C THR A 235 -16.86 0.87 7.34
N GLU A 236 -16.99 0.09 6.27
CA GLU A 236 -17.54 -1.27 6.28
C GLU A 236 -16.44 -2.33 6.12
N THR A 237 -15.18 -1.98 6.40
CA THR A 237 -14.08 -2.94 6.34
C THR A 237 -14.24 -4.05 7.39
N ASN A 238 -13.63 -5.19 7.13
CA ASN A 238 -13.65 -6.32 8.06
C ASN A 238 -13.12 -5.91 9.44
N PRO A 239 -13.72 -6.41 10.51
CA PRO A 239 -13.21 -6.20 11.86
C PRO A 239 -11.72 -6.59 11.95
N GLY A 240 -10.91 -5.74 12.58
CA GLY A 240 -9.48 -5.95 12.72
C GLY A 240 -8.63 -5.56 11.51
N TYR A 241 -9.23 -5.03 10.43
CA TYR A 241 -8.46 -4.53 9.29
C TYR A 241 -7.60 -3.32 9.63
N TYR A 242 -8.11 -2.46 10.51
CA TYR A 242 -7.38 -1.33 11.06
C TYR A 242 -7.12 -1.54 12.55
N LYS A 243 -6.03 -0.95 13.01
CA LYS A 243 -5.69 -0.77 14.43
C LYS A 243 -5.30 0.68 14.70
N ALA A 244 -5.34 1.08 15.97
CA ALA A 244 -4.93 2.41 16.37
C ALA A 244 -3.44 2.63 16.09
N LEU A 245 -3.09 3.72 15.41
CA LEU A 245 -1.74 4.24 15.30
C LEU A 245 -1.54 5.35 16.36
N CYS A 246 -2.48 6.29 16.42
CA CYS A 246 -2.45 7.42 17.34
C CYS A 246 -3.86 7.72 17.84
N ARG A 247 -3.97 8.20 19.09
CA ARG A 247 -5.24 8.68 19.66
C ARG A 247 -5.02 10.05 20.31
N GLY A 248 -5.91 10.96 19.98
CA GLY A 248 -5.96 12.28 20.59
C GLY A 248 -6.42 12.23 22.05
N ILE A 249 -6.19 13.30 22.77
CA ILE A 249 -6.54 13.40 24.19
C ILE A 249 -8.06 13.29 24.41
N VAL A 250 -8.86 13.77 23.47
CA VAL A 250 -10.33 13.74 23.57
C VAL A 250 -10.86 12.33 23.47
N ASP A 251 -10.34 11.51 22.56
CA ASP A 251 -10.70 10.10 22.44
C ASP A 251 -10.31 9.31 23.69
N ASN A 252 -9.10 9.52 24.19
CA ASN A 252 -8.62 8.89 25.42
C ASN A 252 -9.49 9.25 26.63
N CYS A 253 -9.92 10.50 26.77
CA CYS A 253 -10.84 10.92 27.83
C CYS A 253 -12.21 10.28 27.65
N SER A 254 -12.75 10.23 26.45
CA SER A 254 -14.07 9.62 26.17
C SER A 254 -14.10 8.15 26.51
N GLN A 255 -13.04 7.40 26.22
CA GLN A 255 -12.94 5.99 26.60
C GLN A 255 -12.90 5.79 28.12
N GLN A 256 -12.26 6.67 28.86
CA GLN A 256 -12.27 6.62 30.32
C GLN A 256 -13.68 6.83 30.88
N PHE A 257 -14.47 7.72 30.31
CA PHE A 257 -15.86 7.92 30.76
C PHE A 257 -16.77 6.72 30.48
N LEU A 258 -16.57 6.03 29.35
CA LEU A 258 -17.35 4.85 28.98
C LEU A 258 -17.07 3.64 29.87
N THR A 259 -15.92 3.59 30.53
CA THR A 259 -15.56 2.50 31.46
C THR A 259 -16.14 2.68 32.87
N TYR A 260 -16.73 3.84 33.19
CA TYR A 260 -17.35 4.13 34.49
C TYR A 260 -18.88 4.06 34.49
N THR A 261 -19.48 3.68 33.35
CA THR A 261 -20.92 3.44 33.22
C THR A 261 -21.22 1.95 33.12
#